data_393d68ca7cbde327d99db7784651e628
#
_entry.id   393d68ca7cbde327d99db7784651e628
#
_cell.length_a   1.000
_cell.length_b   1.000
_cell.length_c   1.000
_cell.angle_alpha   90.00
_cell.angle_beta   90.00
_cell.angle_gamma   90.00
#
_symmetry.space_group_name_H-M   'P 1'
#
loop_
_entity.id
_entity.type
_entity.pdbx_description
1 polymer ?
#
loop_
_entity_poly.entity_id
_entity_poly.type
_entity_poly.pdbx_seq_one_letter_code
_entity_poly.pdbx_strand_id
1 'polypeptide(L)'
;MEGRNALSAPQLNDCAKLMDEGWAGPDFIDDDQADLANRYYEVFIAEENQVPTRTNWHDTFNAMMWIAFPRTKKRINTLHCEEIAQFGVHPRTPKRNRITHFDECGLVIAVPQDKLEIGNQLLERLANHQWQECLVDNQHEWGNTLFPMIIGHALYEMLLDPFIGLTAKWLAVIVPAGFAKMDEKTRYTVMDVALAERLTELDGLVAKNTLKPIPLLGIPGWYTEQTEAFYADTGYFRPLAPNAPATVQLPLCRT
;
A
#
# COMPACT_ATOMS: atom_id res chain seq x y z
N MET A 1 0.22 -9.61 24.67
CA MET A 1 0.52 -8.26 24.15
C MET A 1 0.23 -7.20 25.21
N GLU A 2 0.81 -7.35 26.39
CA GLU A 2 0.69 -6.35 27.46
C GLU A 2 1.65 -5.19 27.15
N GLY A 3 1.13 -3.96 27.12
CA GLY A 3 1.91 -2.72 27.09
C GLY A 3 2.02 -1.96 25.77
N ARG A 4 1.31 -2.35 24.70
CA ARG A 4 1.26 -1.55 23.47
C ARG A 4 -0.13 -0.93 23.33
N ASN A 5 -0.23 0.37 23.53
CA ASN A 5 -1.46 1.13 23.34
C ASN A 5 -1.42 1.81 21.97
N ALA A 6 -2.59 1.98 21.35
CA ALA A 6 -2.76 2.88 20.22
C ALA A 6 -2.34 4.30 20.59
N LEU A 7 -1.83 5.06 19.62
CA LEU A 7 -1.31 6.39 19.84
C LEU A 7 -2.43 7.45 19.75
N SER A 8 -2.37 8.45 20.61
CA SER A 8 -3.20 9.65 20.54
C SER A 8 -2.67 10.63 19.47
N ALA A 9 -3.51 11.56 19.03
CA ALA A 9 -3.14 12.57 18.04
C ALA A 9 -1.87 13.37 18.43
N PRO A 10 -1.69 13.86 19.66
CA PRO A 10 -0.44 14.51 20.09
C PRO A 10 0.79 13.60 19.95
N GLN A 11 0.68 12.33 20.34
CA GLN A 11 1.79 11.37 20.21
C GLN A 11 2.14 11.11 18.74
N LEU A 12 1.15 11.07 17.84
CA LEU A 12 1.39 10.92 16.40
C LEU A 12 2.09 12.15 15.82
N ASN A 13 1.74 13.35 16.25
CA ASN A 13 2.44 14.58 15.86
C ASN A 13 3.91 14.59 16.34
N ASP A 14 4.16 14.07 17.55
CA ASP A 14 5.53 13.91 18.05
C ASP A 14 6.30 12.87 17.21
N CYS A 15 5.69 11.75 16.85
CA CYS A 15 6.28 10.75 15.94
C CYS A 15 6.62 11.37 14.58
N ALA A 16 5.74 12.17 13.99
CA ALA A 16 5.97 12.83 12.70
C ALA A 16 7.22 13.74 12.76
N LYS A 17 7.35 14.55 13.79
CA LYS A 17 8.51 15.44 14.01
C LYS A 17 9.80 14.67 14.26
N LEU A 18 9.73 13.52 14.96
CA LEU A 18 10.91 12.67 15.20
C LEU A 18 11.41 11.99 13.89
N MET A 19 10.50 11.62 13.01
CA MET A 19 10.84 10.99 11.73
C MET A 19 11.35 12.01 10.70
N ASP A 20 10.81 13.23 10.74
CA ASP A 20 11.20 14.35 9.89
C ASP A 20 11.10 15.67 10.68
N GLU A 21 12.23 16.26 11.04
CA GLU A 21 12.28 17.56 11.76
C GLU A 21 11.61 18.69 10.94
N GLY A 22 11.58 18.56 9.62
CA GLY A 22 10.94 19.48 8.68
C GLY A 22 9.50 19.08 8.32
N TRP A 23 8.82 18.26 9.15
CA TRP A 23 7.50 17.74 8.84
C TRP A 23 6.53 18.84 8.36
N ALA A 24 6.11 18.72 7.11
CA ALA A 24 5.17 19.62 6.43
C ALA A 24 3.89 18.88 5.97
N GLY A 25 3.69 17.66 6.45
CA GLY A 25 2.45 16.90 6.23
C GLY A 25 1.32 17.40 7.12
N PRO A 26 0.17 16.72 7.11
CA PRO A 26 -0.97 17.12 7.94
C PRO A 26 -0.67 16.93 9.43
N ASP A 27 -1.27 17.79 10.26
CA ASP A 27 -1.33 17.56 11.70
C ASP A 27 -2.39 16.49 12.01
N PHE A 28 -2.12 15.65 13.02
CA PHE A 28 -3.12 14.73 13.57
C PHE A 28 -3.89 15.42 14.66
N ILE A 29 -5.23 15.36 14.59
CA ILE A 29 -6.14 15.97 15.59
C ILE A 29 -7.09 14.90 16.12
N ASP A 30 -7.59 15.08 17.35
CA ASP A 30 -8.62 14.20 17.87
C ASP A 30 -9.90 14.31 17.03
N ASP A 31 -10.53 13.18 16.74
CA ASP A 31 -11.69 13.08 15.82
C ASP A 31 -12.86 13.97 16.21
N ASP A 32 -13.07 14.20 17.52
CA ASP A 32 -14.10 15.10 18.07
C ASP A 32 -13.81 16.60 17.85
N GLN A 33 -12.58 16.97 17.48
CA GLN A 33 -12.20 18.34 17.14
C GLN A 33 -12.47 18.68 15.67
N ALA A 34 -12.72 17.66 14.84
CA ALA A 34 -12.98 17.82 13.42
C ALA A 34 -14.46 18.09 13.15
N ASP A 35 -14.78 19.18 12.44
CA ASP A 35 -16.14 19.43 11.94
C ASP A 35 -16.45 18.54 10.73
N LEU A 36 -16.74 17.28 10.99
CA LEU A 36 -17.15 16.28 9.98
C LEU A 36 -18.67 16.21 9.78
N ALA A 37 -19.46 17.01 10.51
CA ALA A 37 -20.93 16.96 10.42
C ALA A 37 -21.43 17.33 9.01
N ASN A 38 -20.73 18.23 8.30
CA ASN A 38 -21.10 18.74 7.00
C ASN A 38 -20.01 18.54 5.93
N ARG A 39 -18.87 17.94 6.28
CA ARG A 39 -17.73 17.74 5.39
C ARG A 39 -17.34 16.27 5.34
N TYR A 40 -17.05 15.79 4.15
CA TYR A 40 -16.52 14.44 3.99
C TYR A 40 -15.05 14.37 4.45
N TYR A 41 -14.64 13.28 5.06
CA TYR A 41 -13.32 13.11 5.70
C TYR A 41 -12.15 13.52 4.80
N GLU A 42 -12.12 13.04 3.56
CA GLU A 42 -11.03 13.35 2.62
C GLU A 42 -11.03 14.82 2.19
N VAL A 43 -12.21 15.44 2.10
CA VAL A 43 -12.34 16.89 1.80
C VAL A 43 -11.83 17.73 2.97
N PHE A 44 -12.19 17.34 4.20
CA PHE A 44 -11.68 17.98 5.41
C PHE A 44 -10.14 17.97 5.45
N ILE A 45 -9.52 16.79 5.21
CA ILE A 45 -8.06 16.69 5.19
C ILE A 45 -7.43 17.61 4.12
N ALA A 46 -8.03 17.68 2.93
CA ALA A 46 -7.52 18.52 1.86
C ALA A 46 -7.63 20.03 2.15
N GLU A 47 -8.68 20.45 2.84
CA GLU A 47 -8.95 21.86 3.16
C GLU A 47 -8.17 22.35 4.38
N GLU A 48 -8.11 21.55 5.45
CA GLU A 48 -7.53 21.95 6.74
C GLU A 48 -6.09 21.48 6.93
N ASN A 49 -5.58 20.57 6.07
CA ASN A 49 -4.30 19.89 6.28
C ASN A 49 -4.20 19.21 7.65
N GLN A 50 -5.32 18.63 8.10
CA GLN A 50 -5.45 17.93 9.38
C GLN A 50 -6.08 16.56 9.15
N VAL A 51 -5.60 15.53 9.87
CA VAL A 51 -6.12 14.16 9.83
C VAL A 51 -6.85 13.86 11.13
N PRO A 52 -8.19 13.81 11.13
CA PRO A 52 -8.97 13.38 12.28
C PRO A 52 -8.61 11.94 12.66
N THR A 53 -8.29 11.73 13.93
CA THR A 53 -7.66 10.49 14.41
C THR A 53 -8.24 10.10 15.77
N ARG A 54 -8.72 8.87 15.88
CA ARG A 54 -9.16 8.27 17.14
C ARG A 54 -8.01 7.48 17.76
N THR A 55 -8.00 7.32 19.07
CA THR A 55 -7.01 6.50 19.78
C THR A 55 -7.35 5.01 19.63
N ASN A 56 -7.10 4.46 18.45
CA ASN A 56 -7.23 3.04 18.12
C ASN A 56 -6.11 2.59 17.15
N TRP A 57 -5.94 1.28 16.95
CA TRP A 57 -4.88 0.75 16.10
C TRP A 57 -5.06 1.12 14.63
N HIS A 58 -6.27 1.11 14.12
CA HIS A 58 -6.58 1.47 12.73
C HIS A 58 -6.08 2.87 12.38
N ASP A 59 -6.50 3.86 13.19
CA ASP A 59 -6.14 5.26 12.96
C ASP A 59 -4.65 5.50 13.26
N THR A 60 -4.07 4.79 14.25
CA THR A 60 -2.62 4.80 14.49
C THR A 60 -1.84 4.37 13.25
N PHE A 61 -2.21 3.24 12.63
CA PHE A 61 -1.53 2.78 11.42
C PHE A 61 -1.81 3.68 10.22
N ASN A 62 -3.01 4.24 10.09
CA ASN A 62 -3.30 5.24 9.06
C ASN A 62 -2.38 6.47 9.21
N ALA A 63 -2.20 6.98 10.42
CA ALA A 63 -1.29 8.09 10.70
C ALA A 63 0.18 7.73 10.40
N MET A 64 0.62 6.53 10.78
CA MET A 64 1.97 6.05 10.44
C MET A 64 2.20 5.97 8.93
N MET A 65 1.17 5.62 8.14
CA MET A 65 1.27 5.65 6.68
C MET A 65 1.33 7.09 6.14
N TRP A 66 0.65 8.05 6.74
CA TRP A 66 0.82 9.46 6.40
C TRP A 66 2.25 9.94 6.65
N ILE A 67 2.88 9.50 7.75
CA ILE A 67 4.26 9.85 8.09
C ILE A 67 5.26 9.18 7.14
N ALA A 68 5.08 7.88 6.85
CA ALA A 68 6.02 7.10 6.04
C ALA A 68 5.88 7.36 4.53
N PHE A 69 4.66 7.67 4.04
CA PHE A 69 4.33 7.85 2.63
C PHE A 69 3.51 9.14 2.38
N PRO A 70 4.02 10.32 2.77
CA PRO A 70 3.25 11.56 2.74
C PRO A 70 2.79 11.97 1.33
N ARG A 71 3.60 11.75 0.29
CA ARG A 71 3.26 12.06 -1.10
C ARG A 71 2.18 11.13 -1.63
N THR A 72 2.31 9.84 -1.35
CA THR A 72 1.33 8.82 -1.72
C THR A 72 -0.02 9.07 -1.05
N LYS A 73 -0.03 9.31 0.27
CA LYS A 73 -1.27 9.59 1.01
C LYS A 73 -1.92 10.89 0.54
N LYS A 74 -1.13 11.93 0.29
CA LYS A 74 -1.64 13.18 -0.31
C LYS A 74 -2.24 12.94 -1.69
N ARG A 75 -1.59 12.12 -2.55
CA ARG A 75 -2.13 11.79 -3.88
C ARG A 75 -3.44 10.99 -3.77
N ILE A 76 -3.50 10.01 -2.90
CA ILE A 76 -4.73 9.24 -2.60
C ILE A 76 -5.85 10.17 -2.17
N ASN A 77 -5.59 11.07 -1.21
CA ASN A 77 -6.57 12.05 -0.74
C ASN A 77 -7.05 12.97 -1.88
N THR A 78 -6.13 13.51 -2.69
CA THR A 78 -6.45 14.33 -3.87
C THR A 78 -7.37 13.59 -4.86
N LEU A 79 -7.07 12.32 -5.16
CA LEU A 79 -7.89 11.49 -6.05
C LEU A 79 -9.32 11.30 -5.52
N HIS A 80 -9.48 11.15 -4.21
CA HIS A 80 -10.81 11.12 -3.59
C HIS A 80 -11.54 12.44 -3.76
N CYS A 81 -10.88 13.57 -3.52
CA CYS A 81 -11.47 14.89 -3.66
C CYS A 81 -11.86 15.21 -5.11
N GLU A 82 -11.02 14.87 -6.10
CA GLU A 82 -11.31 14.99 -7.53
C GLU A 82 -12.60 14.24 -7.91
N GLU A 83 -12.73 12.98 -7.48
CA GLU A 83 -13.92 12.16 -7.73
C GLU A 83 -15.17 12.70 -7.01
N ILE A 84 -15.02 13.18 -5.77
CA ILE A 84 -16.13 13.78 -5.02
C ILE A 84 -16.60 15.07 -5.70
N ALA A 85 -15.70 15.93 -6.15
CA ALA A 85 -16.02 17.17 -6.83
C ALA A 85 -16.77 16.93 -8.16
N GLN A 86 -16.39 15.85 -8.89
CA GLN A 86 -16.98 15.53 -10.17
C GLN A 86 -18.31 14.75 -10.07
N PHE A 87 -18.42 13.80 -9.14
CA PHE A 87 -19.52 12.83 -9.09
C PHE A 87 -20.34 12.89 -7.79
N GLY A 88 -19.95 13.73 -6.85
CA GLY A 88 -20.56 13.80 -5.53
C GLY A 88 -20.07 12.72 -4.56
N VAL A 89 -20.53 12.81 -3.32
CA VAL A 89 -20.13 11.89 -2.24
C VAL A 89 -20.74 10.50 -2.43
N HIS A 90 -21.99 10.44 -2.83
CA HIS A 90 -22.75 9.19 -2.97
C HIS A 90 -23.52 9.13 -4.31
N PRO A 91 -23.59 7.93 -4.96
CA PRO A 91 -22.87 6.71 -4.58
C PRO A 91 -21.36 6.83 -4.85
N ARG A 92 -20.53 6.09 -4.09
CA ARG A 92 -19.08 6.03 -4.34
C ARG A 92 -18.80 5.45 -5.72
N THR A 93 -17.94 6.13 -6.48
CA THR A 93 -17.53 5.64 -7.80
C THR A 93 -16.70 4.36 -7.70
N PRO A 94 -16.66 3.51 -8.74
CA PRO A 94 -15.77 2.35 -8.77
C PRO A 94 -14.29 2.72 -8.62
N LYS A 95 -13.85 3.90 -9.08
CA LYS A 95 -12.50 4.42 -8.89
C LYS A 95 -12.24 4.69 -7.40
N ARG A 96 -13.14 5.43 -6.71
CA ARG A 96 -13.03 5.67 -5.26
C ARG A 96 -12.95 4.38 -4.46
N ASN A 97 -13.75 3.36 -4.80
CA ASN A 97 -13.69 2.06 -4.12
C ASN A 97 -12.33 1.39 -4.28
N ARG A 98 -11.70 1.46 -5.46
CA ARG A 98 -10.35 0.90 -5.68
C ARG A 98 -9.27 1.68 -4.94
N ILE A 99 -9.37 3.02 -4.93
CA ILE A 99 -8.45 3.87 -4.17
C ILE A 99 -8.53 3.55 -2.67
N THR A 100 -9.74 3.49 -2.10
CA THR A 100 -9.94 3.06 -0.70
C THR A 100 -9.36 1.67 -0.45
N HIS A 101 -9.64 0.69 -1.34
CA HIS A 101 -9.12 -0.66 -1.17
C HIS A 101 -7.59 -0.72 -1.21
N PHE A 102 -6.95 0.14 -2.01
CA PHE A 102 -5.50 0.24 -2.02
C PHE A 102 -4.97 0.94 -0.75
N ASP A 103 -5.63 1.99 -0.28
CA ASP A 103 -5.27 2.69 0.96
C ASP A 103 -5.39 1.81 2.22
N GLU A 104 -6.34 0.88 2.21
CA GLU A 104 -6.55 -0.08 3.31
C GLU A 104 -5.71 -1.36 3.19
N CYS A 105 -5.63 -1.93 1.98
CA CYS A 105 -5.05 -3.25 1.76
C CYS A 105 -3.93 -3.25 0.69
N GLY A 106 -3.29 -2.11 0.44
CA GLY A 106 -2.26 -1.97 -0.57
C GLY A 106 -0.91 -2.54 -0.19
N LEU A 107 -0.23 -3.08 -1.18
CA LEU A 107 1.19 -3.48 -1.15
C LEU A 107 1.88 -2.83 -2.34
N VAL A 108 3.01 -2.18 -2.14
CA VAL A 108 3.89 -1.76 -3.23
C VAL A 108 5.01 -2.79 -3.42
N ILE A 109 5.35 -3.10 -4.66
CA ILE A 109 6.51 -3.91 -5.01
C ILE A 109 7.46 -3.04 -5.82
N ALA A 110 8.57 -2.64 -5.21
CA ALA A 110 9.58 -1.86 -5.89
C ALA A 110 10.54 -2.76 -6.66
N VAL A 111 10.84 -2.37 -7.91
CA VAL A 111 11.78 -3.07 -8.80
C VAL A 111 12.90 -2.10 -9.17
N PRO A 112 14.16 -2.40 -8.84
CA PRO A 112 15.30 -1.58 -9.24
C PRO A 112 15.42 -1.52 -10.77
N GLN A 113 15.79 -0.34 -11.27
CA GLN A 113 15.87 -0.06 -12.71
C GLN A 113 16.83 -0.98 -13.46
N ASP A 114 17.90 -1.42 -12.82
CA ASP A 114 18.88 -2.36 -13.37
C ASP A 114 18.38 -3.82 -13.35
N LYS A 115 17.24 -4.10 -12.75
CA LYS A 115 16.62 -5.42 -12.61
C LYS A 115 15.26 -5.55 -13.31
N LEU A 116 14.88 -4.59 -14.16
CA LEU A 116 13.56 -4.53 -14.78
C LEU A 116 13.19 -5.75 -15.62
N GLU A 117 14.15 -6.36 -16.29
CA GLU A 117 13.89 -7.55 -17.12
C GLU A 117 13.40 -8.72 -16.26
N ILE A 118 14.17 -9.08 -15.24
CA ILE A 118 13.81 -10.16 -14.30
C ILE A 118 12.56 -9.75 -13.50
N GLY A 119 12.51 -8.50 -13.04
CA GLY A 119 11.39 -7.98 -12.30
C GLY A 119 10.07 -8.08 -13.06
N ASN A 120 10.03 -7.69 -14.33
CA ASN A 120 8.83 -7.82 -15.17
C ASN A 120 8.42 -9.29 -15.35
N GLN A 121 9.36 -10.22 -15.54
CA GLN A 121 9.04 -11.65 -15.64
C GLN A 121 8.40 -12.18 -14.35
N LEU A 122 8.93 -11.79 -13.18
CA LEU A 122 8.39 -12.21 -11.90
C LEU A 122 7.03 -11.58 -11.61
N LEU A 123 6.86 -10.30 -11.92
CA LEU A 123 5.59 -9.59 -11.77
C LEU A 123 4.50 -10.16 -12.70
N GLU A 124 4.87 -10.56 -13.92
CA GLU A 124 3.94 -11.22 -14.85
C GLU A 124 3.49 -12.58 -14.30
N ARG A 125 4.41 -13.39 -13.77
CA ARG A 125 4.07 -14.65 -13.09
C ARG A 125 3.17 -14.41 -11.89
N LEU A 126 3.47 -13.38 -11.07
CA LEU A 126 2.66 -12.98 -9.92
C LEU A 126 1.24 -12.59 -10.35
N ALA A 127 1.11 -11.79 -11.43
CA ALA A 127 -0.16 -11.38 -12.00
C ALA A 127 -0.99 -12.56 -12.54
N ASN A 128 -0.33 -13.63 -12.96
CA ASN A 128 -0.93 -14.86 -13.46
C ASN A 128 -1.11 -15.94 -12.37
N HIS A 129 -0.91 -15.60 -11.10
CA HIS A 129 -1.05 -16.49 -9.94
C HIS A 129 -0.16 -17.75 -10.04
N GLN A 130 1.00 -17.63 -10.66
CA GLN A 130 2.03 -18.67 -10.68
C GLN A 130 2.79 -18.67 -9.35
N TRP A 131 2.06 -19.01 -8.27
CA TRP A 131 2.53 -18.85 -6.89
C TRP A 131 3.78 -19.66 -6.59
N GLN A 132 3.84 -20.91 -7.06
CA GLN A 132 5.00 -21.79 -6.86
C GLN A 132 6.26 -21.13 -7.42
N GLU A 133 6.19 -20.69 -8.69
CA GLU A 133 7.33 -20.07 -9.37
C GLU A 133 7.74 -18.75 -8.71
N CYS A 134 6.77 -17.94 -8.23
CA CYS A 134 7.07 -16.63 -7.65
C CYS A 134 7.56 -16.69 -6.22
N LEU A 135 6.92 -17.51 -5.37
CA LEU A 135 7.09 -17.45 -3.92
C LEU A 135 8.01 -18.54 -3.39
N VAL A 136 8.21 -19.63 -4.15
CA VAL A 136 9.03 -20.78 -3.74
C VAL A 136 10.28 -20.87 -4.61
N ASP A 137 10.13 -21.08 -5.92
CA ASP A 137 11.27 -21.36 -6.80
C ASP A 137 12.19 -20.13 -6.95
N ASN A 138 11.62 -18.93 -6.95
CA ASN A 138 12.33 -17.65 -7.03
C ASN A 138 12.30 -16.87 -5.69
N GLN A 139 12.20 -17.55 -4.55
CA GLN A 139 12.18 -16.89 -3.24
C GLN A 139 13.38 -15.96 -2.98
N HIS A 140 14.54 -16.26 -3.57
CA HIS A 140 15.77 -15.48 -3.44
C HIS A 140 15.71 -14.11 -4.14
N GLU A 141 14.72 -13.89 -5.00
CA GLU A 141 14.51 -12.60 -5.67
C GLU A 141 13.71 -11.60 -4.82
N TRP A 142 13.06 -12.07 -3.76
CA TRP A 142 12.42 -11.20 -2.77
C TRP A 142 13.49 -10.59 -1.85
N GLY A 143 13.54 -9.25 -1.82
CA GLY A 143 14.62 -8.50 -1.18
C GLY A 143 15.86 -8.29 -2.06
N ASN A 144 15.88 -8.85 -3.29
CA ASN A 144 16.95 -8.67 -4.28
C ASN A 144 16.47 -7.94 -5.55
N THR A 145 15.38 -8.43 -6.15
CA THR A 145 14.74 -7.86 -7.36
C THR A 145 13.36 -7.29 -7.05
N LEU A 146 12.60 -7.96 -6.18
CA LEU A 146 11.28 -7.51 -5.72
C LEU A 146 11.37 -7.06 -4.26
N PHE A 147 11.07 -5.79 -4.01
CA PHE A 147 11.08 -5.21 -2.66
C PHE A 147 9.64 -4.87 -2.25
N PRO A 148 8.95 -5.80 -1.54
CA PRO A 148 7.58 -5.58 -1.10
C PRO A 148 7.53 -4.67 0.12
N MET A 149 6.52 -3.78 0.19
CA MET A 149 6.23 -2.96 1.36
C MET A 149 4.72 -2.74 1.49
N ILE A 150 4.19 -2.93 2.69
CA ILE A 150 2.79 -2.68 2.98
C ILE A 150 2.54 -1.17 3.00
N ILE A 151 1.49 -0.74 2.29
CA ILE A 151 0.98 0.62 2.27
C ILE A 151 -0.39 0.68 2.95
N GLY A 152 -1.13 -0.41 2.86
CA GLY A 152 -2.49 -0.51 3.41
C GLY A 152 -2.48 -0.53 4.94
N HIS A 153 -3.02 0.53 5.55
CA HIS A 153 -3.03 0.67 7.00
C HIS A 153 -3.87 -0.41 7.71
N ALA A 154 -4.95 -0.89 7.10
CA ALA A 154 -5.75 -1.97 7.67
C ALA A 154 -5.02 -3.32 7.67
N LEU A 155 -4.06 -3.55 6.76
CA LEU A 155 -3.23 -4.76 6.80
C LEU A 155 -2.35 -4.80 8.05
N TYR A 156 -1.81 -3.66 8.50
CA TYR A 156 -1.04 -3.62 9.75
C TYR A 156 -1.89 -3.97 10.97
N GLU A 157 -3.14 -3.51 11.00
CA GLU A 157 -4.09 -3.87 12.05
C GLU A 157 -4.39 -5.38 12.04
N MET A 158 -4.66 -5.96 10.86
CA MET A 158 -4.88 -7.40 10.69
C MET A 158 -3.64 -8.25 11.06
N LEU A 159 -2.44 -7.72 10.85
CA LEU A 159 -1.19 -8.39 11.21
C LEU A 159 -0.90 -8.38 12.73
N LEU A 160 -1.69 -7.68 13.55
CA LEU A 160 -1.64 -7.85 15.01
C LEU A 160 -2.11 -9.25 15.45
N ASP A 161 -3.04 -9.86 14.67
CA ASP A 161 -3.51 -11.24 14.84
C ASP A 161 -3.64 -11.90 13.45
N PRO A 162 -2.52 -12.32 12.84
CA PRO A 162 -2.49 -12.78 11.46
C PRO A 162 -3.22 -14.12 11.29
N PHE A 163 -3.96 -14.24 10.19
CA PHE A 163 -4.69 -15.46 9.82
C PHE A 163 -4.43 -15.87 8.37
N ILE A 164 -4.52 -17.17 8.07
CA ILE A 164 -4.42 -17.70 6.72
C ILE A 164 -5.63 -17.19 5.91
N GLY A 165 -5.34 -16.46 4.83
CA GLY A 165 -6.34 -15.77 4.02
C GLY A 165 -6.06 -14.29 3.83
N LEU A 166 -5.13 -13.69 4.62
CA LEU A 166 -4.71 -12.31 4.45
C LEU A 166 -4.18 -12.07 3.04
N THR A 167 -4.84 -11.16 2.32
CA THR A 167 -4.53 -10.85 0.92
C THR A 167 -4.36 -9.35 0.74
N ALA A 168 -3.23 -8.95 0.17
CA ALA A 168 -2.99 -7.57 -0.23
C ALA A 168 -3.38 -7.33 -1.69
N LYS A 169 -3.46 -6.05 -2.08
CA LYS A 169 -3.58 -5.55 -3.45
C LYS A 169 -2.29 -4.87 -3.85
N TRP A 170 -1.57 -5.44 -4.80
CA TRP A 170 -0.25 -4.92 -5.14
C TRP A 170 -0.25 -3.99 -6.35
N LEU A 171 0.65 -3.00 -6.29
CA LEU A 171 1.13 -2.17 -7.39
C LEU A 171 2.64 -2.29 -7.48
N ALA A 172 3.16 -2.31 -8.70
CA ALA A 172 4.59 -2.30 -8.94
C ALA A 172 5.08 -0.90 -9.34
N VAL A 173 6.28 -0.54 -8.85
CA VAL A 173 6.96 0.73 -9.14
C VAL A 173 8.41 0.49 -9.52
N ILE A 174 8.97 1.38 -10.35
CA ILE A 174 10.40 1.39 -10.66
C ILE A 174 11.10 2.28 -9.64
N VAL A 175 12.23 1.79 -9.11
CA VAL A 175 13.10 2.54 -8.23
C VAL A 175 14.52 2.62 -8.80
N PRO A 176 15.36 3.58 -8.38
CA PRO A 176 16.72 3.71 -8.88
C PRO A 176 17.57 2.44 -8.72
N ALA A 177 18.54 2.24 -9.59
CA ALA A 177 19.57 1.23 -9.42
C ALA A 177 20.26 1.38 -8.07
N GLY A 178 20.62 0.25 -7.44
CA GLY A 178 21.25 0.26 -6.12
C GLY A 178 20.30 0.44 -4.94
N PHE A 179 18.99 0.43 -5.16
CA PHE A 179 17.95 0.55 -4.13
C PHE A 179 18.19 -0.36 -2.91
N ALA A 180 18.62 -1.60 -3.13
CA ALA A 180 18.95 -2.55 -2.07
C ALA A 180 20.02 -2.07 -1.07
N LYS A 181 20.91 -1.16 -1.51
CA LYS A 181 22.04 -0.63 -0.71
C LYS A 181 21.69 0.68 0.01
N MET A 182 20.53 1.25 -0.26
CA MET A 182 20.07 2.47 0.40
C MET A 182 19.70 2.16 1.85
N ASP A 183 19.89 3.14 2.73
CA ASP A 183 19.34 3.05 4.10
C ASP A 183 17.80 3.04 4.08
N GLU A 184 17.23 2.64 5.20
CA GLU A 184 15.78 2.44 5.29
C GLU A 184 15.01 3.74 5.01
N LYS A 185 15.41 4.88 5.59
CA LYS A 185 14.75 6.18 5.38
C LYS A 185 14.76 6.59 3.91
N THR A 186 15.90 6.43 3.25
CA THR A 186 16.03 6.71 1.81
C THR A 186 15.12 5.79 0.98
N ARG A 187 15.04 4.50 1.31
CA ARG A 187 14.15 3.56 0.62
C ARG A 187 12.68 3.97 0.73
N TYR A 188 12.22 4.36 1.92
CA TYR A 188 10.85 4.87 2.11
C TYR A 188 10.60 6.10 1.24
N THR A 189 11.49 7.08 1.27
CA THR A 189 11.37 8.30 0.48
C THR A 189 11.29 8.03 -1.03
N VAL A 190 12.17 7.15 -1.53
CA VAL A 190 12.20 6.78 -2.96
C VAL A 190 10.91 6.05 -3.37
N MET A 191 10.44 5.12 -2.53
CA MET A 191 9.19 4.40 -2.80
C MET A 191 7.96 5.31 -2.75
N ASP A 192 7.92 6.26 -1.82
CA ASP A 192 6.82 7.23 -1.72
C ASP A 192 6.70 8.10 -2.97
N VAL A 193 7.83 8.59 -3.49
CA VAL A 193 7.87 9.34 -4.75
C VAL A 193 7.37 8.46 -5.91
N ALA A 194 7.99 7.28 -6.08
CA ALA A 194 7.66 6.39 -7.18
C ALA A 194 6.20 5.93 -7.16
N LEU A 195 5.64 5.68 -5.98
CA LEU A 195 4.26 5.25 -5.84
C LEU A 195 3.26 6.38 -6.11
N ALA A 196 3.53 7.61 -5.64
CA ALA A 196 2.69 8.77 -5.94
C ALA A 196 2.66 9.08 -7.44
N GLU A 197 3.81 8.98 -8.13
CA GLU A 197 3.90 9.11 -9.58
C GLU A 197 3.13 7.98 -10.28
N ARG A 198 3.30 6.73 -9.84
CA ARG A 198 2.61 5.57 -10.40
C ARG A 198 1.09 5.67 -10.29
N LEU A 199 0.56 6.16 -9.17
CA LEU A 199 -0.86 6.41 -9.01
C LEU A 199 -1.38 7.46 -10.01
N THR A 200 -0.55 8.43 -10.38
CA THR A 200 -0.88 9.43 -11.40
C THR A 200 -0.85 8.83 -12.80
N GLU A 201 0.17 8.08 -13.16
CA GLU A 201 0.27 7.37 -14.45
C GLU A 201 -0.89 6.40 -14.71
N LEU A 202 -1.37 5.74 -13.66
CA LEU A 202 -2.50 4.80 -13.73
C LEU A 202 -3.88 5.48 -13.58
N ASP A 203 -3.93 6.81 -13.75
CA ASP A 203 -5.15 7.60 -13.62
C ASP A 203 -5.93 7.27 -12.34
N GLY A 204 -5.20 7.21 -11.22
CA GLY A 204 -5.81 6.91 -9.92
C GLY A 204 -6.55 5.58 -9.87
N LEU A 205 -6.01 4.54 -10.51
CA LEU A 205 -6.57 3.18 -10.51
C LEU A 205 -7.93 3.09 -11.24
N VAL A 206 -8.15 3.88 -12.28
CA VAL A 206 -9.42 3.90 -13.03
C VAL A 206 -9.74 2.55 -13.69
N ALA A 207 -8.74 1.81 -14.15
CA ALA A 207 -8.94 0.50 -14.77
C ALA A 207 -9.21 -0.61 -13.72
N LYS A 208 -10.20 -1.46 -14.00
CA LYS A 208 -10.64 -2.53 -13.09
C LYS A 208 -9.56 -3.57 -12.77
N ASN A 209 -8.67 -3.83 -13.72
CA ASN A 209 -7.64 -4.87 -13.63
C ASN A 209 -6.26 -4.31 -13.23
N THR A 210 -6.20 -3.10 -12.66
CA THR A 210 -4.95 -2.52 -12.17
C THR A 210 -4.45 -3.26 -10.94
N LEU A 211 -5.30 -3.39 -9.91
CA LEU A 211 -4.95 -4.05 -8.66
C LEU A 211 -5.12 -5.57 -8.77
N LYS A 212 -4.05 -6.31 -8.48
CA LYS A 212 -4.05 -7.77 -8.41
C LYS A 212 -3.85 -8.23 -6.97
N PRO A 213 -4.45 -9.36 -6.57
CA PRO A 213 -4.26 -9.91 -5.23
C PRO A 213 -2.87 -10.55 -5.09
N ILE A 214 -2.38 -10.59 -3.86
CA ILE A 214 -1.24 -11.40 -3.44
C ILE A 214 -1.54 -12.00 -2.06
N PRO A 215 -1.34 -13.32 -1.85
CA PRO A 215 -1.36 -13.93 -0.53
C PRO A 215 -0.25 -13.32 0.34
N LEU A 216 -0.62 -12.45 1.30
CA LEU A 216 0.34 -11.63 2.04
C LEU A 216 1.36 -12.47 2.81
N LEU A 217 0.88 -13.49 3.53
CA LEU A 217 1.72 -14.39 4.32
C LEU A 217 2.55 -15.35 3.46
N GLY A 218 2.28 -15.40 2.14
CA GLY A 218 3.06 -16.17 1.18
C GLY A 218 4.35 -15.49 0.74
N ILE A 219 4.50 -14.18 0.98
CA ILE A 219 5.74 -13.47 0.65
C ILE A 219 6.88 -14.08 1.47
N PRO A 220 7.99 -14.50 0.84
CA PRO A 220 9.07 -15.20 1.52
C PRO A 220 9.58 -14.46 2.76
N GLY A 221 9.64 -15.15 3.89
CA GLY A 221 10.09 -14.60 5.17
C GLY A 221 9.04 -13.81 5.95
N TRP A 222 7.81 -13.65 5.46
CA TRP A 222 6.76 -12.88 6.15
C TRP A 222 5.87 -13.72 7.06
N TYR A 223 6.03 -15.04 7.05
CA TYR A 223 5.33 -15.96 7.93
C TYR A 223 6.25 -17.09 8.38
N THR A 224 6.10 -17.53 9.61
CA THR A 224 7.02 -18.52 10.21
C THR A 224 6.80 -19.94 9.70
N GLU A 225 5.58 -20.28 9.26
CA GLU A 225 5.18 -21.64 8.87
C GLU A 225 5.07 -21.81 7.34
N GLN A 226 6.00 -21.20 6.58
CA GLN A 226 6.06 -21.31 5.12
C GLN A 226 6.64 -22.66 4.67
N THR A 227 5.88 -23.72 4.91
CA THR A 227 6.21 -25.10 4.51
C THR A 227 5.71 -25.41 3.09
N GLU A 228 6.12 -26.54 2.52
CA GLU A 228 5.58 -27.05 1.25
C GLU A 228 4.05 -27.21 1.32
N ALA A 229 3.54 -27.77 2.43
CA ALA A 229 2.10 -27.93 2.65
C ALA A 229 1.35 -26.57 2.71
N PHE A 230 1.97 -25.53 3.25
CA PHE A 230 1.41 -24.18 3.27
C PHE A 230 1.23 -23.64 1.84
N TYR A 231 2.26 -23.73 1.00
CA TYR A 231 2.16 -23.25 -0.39
C TYR A 231 1.27 -24.12 -1.29
N ALA A 232 1.01 -25.37 -0.91
CA ALA A 232 0.08 -26.27 -1.59
C ALA A 232 -1.42 -25.97 -1.31
N ASP A 233 -1.73 -25.11 -0.33
CA ASP A 233 -3.11 -24.74 0.01
C ASP A 233 -3.73 -23.84 -1.08
N THR A 234 -4.46 -24.45 -2.00
CA THR A 234 -5.18 -23.74 -3.07
C THR A 234 -6.36 -22.91 -2.59
N GLY A 235 -6.79 -23.05 -1.34
CA GLY A 235 -7.78 -22.18 -0.71
C GLY A 235 -7.22 -20.79 -0.44
N TYR A 236 -5.92 -20.70 -0.14
CA TYR A 236 -5.19 -19.45 0.03
C TYR A 236 -4.45 -19.03 -1.26
N PHE A 237 -3.66 -19.92 -1.83
CA PHE A 237 -2.91 -19.71 -3.09
C PHE A 237 -3.80 -20.04 -4.29
N ARG A 238 -4.87 -19.29 -4.46
CA ARG A 238 -5.90 -19.54 -5.48
C ARG A 238 -5.32 -19.42 -6.89
N PRO A 239 -5.59 -20.38 -7.78
CA PRO A 239 -5.22 -20.26 -9.19
C PRO A 239 -5.97 -19.10 -9.85
N LEU A 240 -5.39 -18.57 -10.93
CA LEU A 240 -6.06 -17.53 -11.71
C LEU A 240 -7.33 -18.08 -12.36
N ALA A 241 -8.40 -17.30 -12.35
CA ALA A 241 -9.62 -17.66 -13.07
C ALA A 241 -9.35 -17.74 -14.59
N PRO A 242 -9.94 -18.71 -15.33
CA PRO A 242 -9.62 -18.95 -16.74
C PRO A 242 -9.76 -17.74 -17.68
N ASN A 243 -10.66 -16.81 -17.34
CA ASN A 243 -10.95 -15.60 -18.14
C ASN A 243 -10.55 -14.31 -17.39
N ALA A 244 -9.64 -14.40 -16.44
CA ALA A 244 -9.17 -13.21 -15.73
C ALA A 244 -8.45 -12.25 -16.70
N PRO A 245 -8.79 -10.95 -16.70
CA PRO A 245 -8.12 -10.00 -17.57
C PRO A 245 -6.67 -9.80 -17.12
N ALA A 246 -5.77 -9.60 -18.10
CA ALA A 246 -4.41 -9.19 -17.83
C ALA A 246 -4.39 -7.87 -17.05
N THR A 247 -3.38 -7.66 -16.22
CA THR A 247 -3.22 -6.39 -15.52
C THR A 247 -2.75 -5.29 -16.48
N VAL A 248 -3.21 -4.06 -16.24
CA VAL A 248 -2.79 -2.87 -17.03
C VAL A 248 -1.52 -2.21 -16.50
N GLN A 249 -1.06 -2.64 -15.33
CA GLN A 249 0.14 -2.06 -14.73
C GLN A 249 1.47 -2.65 -15.24
N LEU A 250 1.42 -3.67 -16.09
CA LEU A 250 2.60 -4.36 -16.63
C LEU A 250 2.63 -4.28 -18.17
N PRO A 251 3.82 -4.36 -18.80
CA PRO A 251 5.13 -4.35 -18.13
C PRO A 251 5.48 -3.00 -17.53
N LEU A 252 6.37 -2.99 -16.50
CA LEU A 252 7.01 -1.75 -16.07
C LEU A 252 7.97 -1.28 -17.17
N CYS A 253 7.76 -0.05 -17.64
CA CYS A 253 8.60 0.58 -18.65
C CYS A 253 9.32 1.78 -18.04
N ARG A 254 10.55 2.02 -18.49
CA ARG A 254 11.25 3.29 -18.23
C ARG A 254 10.47 4.40 -18.94
N THR A 255 10.07 5.42 -18.21
CA THR A 255 9.59 6.69 -18.78
C THR A 255 10.75 7.53 -19.29
#